data_c03cd955fa8b0286881f5fd135fd6a67
#
_entry.id   c03cd955fa8b0286881f5fd135fd6a67
#
_cell.length_a   1.000
_cell.length_b   1.000
_cell.length_c   1.000
_cell.angle_alpha   90.00
_cell.angle_beta   90.00
_cell.angle_gamma   90.00
#
_symmetry.space_group_name_H-M   'P 1'
#
loop_
_entity.id
_entity.type
_entity.pdbx_description
1 polymer ?
#
loop_
_entity_poly.entity_id
_entity_poly.type
_entity_poly.pdbx_seq_one_letter_code
_entity_poly.pdbx_strand_id
1 'polypeptide(L)' 'MKTVYEEQYIRFGLKVQYYRKLNGMTQETFADRLGLSWSYVAKNESPTKAFGVSMETLFKIAEVLDIPVAKLFEN' A
#
# COMPACT_ATOMS: atom_id res chain seq x y z
N MET A 1 -3.48 -12.97 -7.11
CA MET A 1 -3.32 -12.28 -8.39
C MET A 1 -2.19 -12.92 -9.19
N LYS A 2 -2.48 -13.33 -10.41
CA LYS A 2 -1.44 -13.86 -11.32
C LYS A 2 -0.95 -12.73 -12.21
N THR A 3 0.37 -12.47 -12.18
CA THR A 3 0.96 -11.43 -13.00
C THR A 3 2.45 -11.71 -13.19
N VAL A 4 2.99 -11.28 -14.34
CA VAL A 4 4.44 -11.31 -14.57
C VAL A 4 5.15 -10.19 -13.81
N TYR A 5 4.39 -9.27 -13.20
CA TYR A 5 4.90 -8.13 -12.46
C TYR A 5 4.77 -8.32 -10.94
N GLU A 6 4.78 -9.57 -10.48
CA GLU A 6 4.60 -9.89 -9.06
C GLU A 6 5.56 -9.11 -8.16
N GLU A 7 6.84 -9.06 -8.53
CA GLU A 7 7.85 -8.36 -7.75
C GLU A 7 7.53 -6.88 -7.58
N GLN A 8 7.08 -6.24 -8.66
CA GLN A 8 6.74 -4.82 -8.63
C GLN A 8 5.56 -4.54 -7.71
N TYR A 9 4.53 -5.39 -7.74
CA TYR A 9 3.38 -5.25 -6.84
C TYR A 9 3.78 -5.46 -5.38
N ILE A 10 4.64 -6.45 -5.12
CA ILE A 10 5.11 -6.70 -3.75
C ILE A 10 5.95 -5.52 -3.25
N ARG A 11 6.85 -4.99 -4.06
CA ARG A 11 7.63 -3.81 -3.71
C ARG A 11 6.74 -2.61 -3.38
N PHE A 12 5.72 -2.38 -4.19
CA PHE A 12 4.75 -1.32 -3.93
C PHE A 12 4.11 -1.48 -2.55
N GLY A 13 3.61 -2.68 -2.25
CA GLY A 13 2.99 -2.96 -0.96
C GLY A 13 3.94 -2.76 0.22
N LEU A 14 5.20 -3.15 0.06
CA LEU A 14 6.20 -2.95 1.10
C LEU A 14 6.57 -1.48 1.28
N LYS A 15 6.53 -0.68 0.22
CA LYS A 15 6.69 0.78 0.32
C LYS A 15 5.53 1.41 1.07
N VAL A 16 4.31 0.97 0.79
CA VAL A 16 3.14 1.41 1.54
C VAL A 16 3.33 1.12 3.03
N GLN A 17 3.76 -0.10 3.36
CA GLN A 17 4.03 -0.48 4.74
C GLN A 17 5.09 0.41 5.39
N TYR A 18 6.18 0.67 4.68
CA TYR A 18 7.26 1.51 5.17
C TYR A 18 6.75 2.90 5.57
N TYR A 19 6.03 3.56 4.67
CA TYR A 19 5.52 4.91 4.93
C TYR A 19 4.40 4.90 5.97
N ARG A 20 3.59 3.85 6.02
CA ARG A 20 2.58 3.69 7.06
C ARG A 20 3.23 3.66 8.45
N LYS A 21 4.24 2.82 8.60
CA LYS A 21 4.97 2.71 9.88
C LYS A 21 5.69 4.01 10.22
N LEU A 22 6.27 4.66 9.23
CA LEU A 22 6.95 5.93 9.41
C LEU A 22 5.99 7.00 9.95
N ASN A 23 4.72 6.93 9.55
CA ASN A 23 3.68 7.82 10.05
C ASN A 23 3.05 7.35 11.37
N GLY A 24 3.55 6.29 11.96
CA GLY A 24 3.07 5.78 13.24
C GLY A 24 1.69 5.13 13.20
N MET A 25 1.23 4.70 12.04
CA MET A 25 -0.09 4.09 11.89
C MET A 25 -0.03 2.57 11.93
N THR A 26 -0.99 1.95 12.64
CA THR A 26 -1.25 0.52 12.52
C THR A 26 -1.97 0.24 11.20
N GLN A 27 -2.03 -1.02 10.80
CA GLN A 27 -2.81 -1.42 9.62
C GLN A 27 -4.28 -1.04 9.79
N GLU A 28 -4.84 -1.21 10.98
CA GLU A 28 -6.23 -0.83 11.29
C GLU A 28 -6.47 0.67 11.10
N THR A 29 -5.64 1.48 11.71
CA THR A 29 -5.76 2.95 11.60
C THR A 29 -5.64 3.39 10.15
N PHE A 30 -4.70 2.82 9.42
CA PHE A 30 -4.50 3.15 8.02
C PHE A 30 -5.72 2.74 7.18
N ALA A 31 -6.24 1.53 7.41
CA ALA A 31 -7.44 1.05 6.74
C ALA A 31 -8.63 1.98 6.98
N ASP A 32 -8.82 2.40 8.23
CA ASP A 32 -9.90 3.33 8.57
C ASP A 32 -9.79 4.64 7.79
N ARG A 33 -8.59 5.18 7.71
CA ARG A 33 -8.35 6.44 6.97
C ARG A 33 -8.56 6.28 5.47
N LEU A 34 -8.28 5.10 4.94
CA LEU A 34 -8.52 4.78 3.53
C LEU A 34 -10.00 4.49 3.25
N GLY A 35 -10.80 4.21 4.27
CA GLY A 35 -12.17 3.74 4.10
C GLY A 35 -12.23 2.31 3.60
N LEU A 36 -11.22 1.50 3.91
CA LEU A 36 -11.09 0.12 3.46
C LEU A 36 -10.96 -0.82 4.64
N SER A 37 -11.03 -2.12 4.38
CA SER A 37 -10.90 -3.13 5.44
C SER A 37 -9.44 -3.34 5.84
N TRP A 38 -9.24 -3.81 7.06
CA TRP A 38 -7.93 -4.24 7.52
C TRP A 38 -7.36 -5.35 6.62
N SER A 39 -8.21 -6.29 6.24
CA SER A 39 -7.83 -7.38 5.33
C SER A 39 -7.24 -6.85 4.02
N TYR A 40 -7.82 -5.77 3.48
CA TYR A 40 -7.32 -5.13 2.27
C TYR A 40 -5.88 -4.62 2.47
N VAL A 41 -5.63 -3.91 3.57
CA VAL A 41 -4.30 -3.38 3.89
C VAL A 41 -3.31 -4.50 4.09
N ALA A 42 -3.68 -5.54 4.84
CA ALA A 42 -2.82 -6.70 5.08
C ALA A 42 -2.43 -7.39 3.77
N LYS A 43 -3.37 -7.54 2.84
CA LYS A 43 -3.09 -8.13 1.53
C LYS A 43 -2.17 -7.25 0.69
N ASN A 44 -2.39 -5.95 0.72
CA ASN A 44 -1.53 -4.99 -0.01
C ASN A 44 -0.09 -5.04 0.48
N GLU A 45 0.11 -5.21 1.79
CA GLU A 45 1.44 -5.22 2.41
C GLU A 45 2.09 -6.60 2.45
N SER A 46 1.47 -7.63 1.86
CA SER A 46 2.01 -8.97 1.88
C SER A 46 3.39 -9.04 1.21
N PRO A 47 4.40 -9.65 1.87
CA PRO A 47 5.72 -9.80 1.27
C PRO A 47 5.82 -10.98 0.31
N THR A 48 4.76 -11.79 0.18
CA THR A 48 4.80 -13.04 -0.58
C THR A 48 3.81 -13.10 -1.74
N LYS A 49 2.81 -12.24 -1.77
CA LYS A 49 1.76 -12.28 -2.79
C LYS A 49 1.50 -10.90 -3.38
N ALA A 50 1.44 -10.85 -4.70
CA ALA A 50 1.08 -9.62 -5.40
C ALA A 50 -0.38 -9.25 -5.12
N PHE A 51 -0.63 -7.98 -4.88
CA PHE A 51 -1.97 -7.45 -4.68
C PHE A 51 -2.06 -6.07 -5.34
N GLY A 52 -2.94 -5.95 -6.32
CA GLY A 52 -3.09 -4.69 -7.04
C GLY A 52 -4.12 -3.78 -6.40
N VAL A 53 -3.93 -2.49 -6.57
CA VAL A 53 -4.89 -1.47 -6.15
C VAL A 53 -5.37 -0.69 -7.37
N SER A 54 -6.56 -0.10 -7.29
CA SER A 54 -7.02 0.81 -8.32
C SER A 54 -6.21 2.11 -8.28
N MET A 55 -6.25 2.87 -9.38
CA MET A 55 -5.60 4.17 -9.40
C MET A 55 -6.17 5.11 -8.33
N GLU A 56 -7.48 5.06 -8.12
CA GLU A 56 -8.12 5.88 -7.09
C GLU A 56 -7.59 5.53 -5.70
N THR A 57 -7.48 4.24 -5.39
CA THR A 57 -6.92 3.80 -4.13
C THR A 57 -5.46 4.19 -4.00
N LEU A 58 -4.69 4.12 -5.09
CA LEU A 58 -3.29 4.56 -5.10
C LEU A 58 -3.18 6.03 -4.70
N PHE A 59 -4.00 6.89 -5.28
CA PHE A 59 -4.00 8.31 -4.94
C PHE A 59 -4.42 8.54 -3.49
N LYS A 60 -5.39 7.79 -3.00
CA LYS A 60 -5.85 7.88 -1.61
C LYS A 60 -4.75 7.45 -0.64
N ILE A 61 -4.03 6.39 -0.97
CA ILE A 61 -2.90 5.91 -0.17
C ILE A 61 -1.86 7.04 -0.04
N ALA A 62 -1.46 7.64 -1.15
CA ALA A 62 -0.47 8.71 -1.15
C ALA A 62 -0.96 9.90 -0.33
N GLU A 63 -2.23 10.26 -0.45
CA GLU A 63 -2.84 11.35 0.31
C GLU A 63 -2.79 11.08 1.81
N VAL A 64 -3.23 9.90 2.25
CA VAL A 64 -3.23 9.52 3.67
C VAL A 64 -1.83 9.47 4.24
N LEU A 65 -0.86 9.00 3.45
CA LEU A 65 0.54 8.94 3.85
C LEU A 65 1.25 10.29 3.75
N ASP A 66 0.60 11.28 3.14
CA ASP A 66 1.15 12.62 2.93
C ASP A 66 2.48 12.60 2.15
N ILE A 67 2.50 11.84 1.06
CA ILE A 67 3.66 11.73 0.19
C ILE A 67 3.24 11.83 -1.28
N PRO A 68 4.14 12.25 -2.18
CA PRO A 68 3.89 12.14 -3.60
C PRO A 68 3.77 10.68 -4.02
N VAL A 69 2.92 10.39 -5.00
CA VAL A 69 2.74 9.02 -5.51
C VAL A 69 4.07 8.40 -5.92
N ALA A 70 4.96 9.19 -6.50
CA ALA A 70 6.27 8.70 -6.96
C ALA A 70 7.09 8.03 -5.85
N LYS A 71 6.92 8.44 -4.60
CA LYS A 71 7.64 7.85 -3.47
C LYS A 71 7.31 6.37 -3.27
N LEU A 72 6.13 5.96 -3.69
CA LEU A 72 5.70 4.57 -3.56
C LEU A 72 6.37 3.65 -4.59
N PHE A 73 7.06 4.22 -5.57
CA PHE A 73 7.71 3.48 -6.65
C PHE A 73 9.22 3.68 -6.71
N GLU A 74 9.79 4.42 -5.77
CA GLU A 74 11.23 4.63 -5.68
C GLU A 74 11.92 3.38 -5.09
N ASN A 75 13.14 3.16 -5.50
CA ASN A 75 13.98 2.09 -4.94
C ASN A 75 14.61 2.48 -3.62
#